data_e55c2bb024a99da59dcaee21d4cb0d12
#
_entry.id   e55c2bb024a99da59dcaee21d4cb0d12
#
_cell.length_a   1.000
_cell.length_b   1.000
_cell.length_c   1.000
_cell.angle_alpha   90.00
_cell.angle_beta   90.00
_cell.angle_gamma   90.00
#
_symmetry.space_group_name_H-M   'P 1'
#
loop_
_entity.id
_entity.type
_entity.pdbx_description
1 polymer ?
#
loop_
_entity_poly.entity_id
_entity_poly.type
_entity_poly.pdbx_seq_one_letter_code
_entity_poly.pdbx_strand_id
1 'polypeptide(L)'
;MNHKNVLAVDFGASSGRVMLGNFDGNRISIQELHRFPNDPVILNGTMYWDFLRLFFEVKQGLIKAKKYGKIDSIGVDTWGVDFGLIDKEGNLLENPVHYRDARTVGMLEKSFSKMDKDRFYQITGSQFMEINTVFQLMALMEKRPGLLERASRLLMMPDLFNYYLCGAQVSEYSIASTTQMLDARTKMWSKEVLESLGIPERILGSIVPCGTRLGLMKNGICQELGIEPGEVIAVAGHDTQSALAAVPARDKDFIFISCGTWSLFGTELDEPVINGLSKKLNITNEGGCQGKISFLKNIIGLWLIQESRRQWIREGKEYSFGHLEQMAADAKPFKALIDPDAPAFVPAGNIPERIRRCCRESGQRVPGNEAELVRCIDESLAFKYRMTLDEIKMCTGREYPAIHMVGGGTQSRLLCQMTANACHCPVIAGPVEATVLGNAALQLLAAGELRNLDQVRNVVEASAKVSIYEPEDTNQWDQVYGQYKKMFAADGGSYL
;
A
#
# COMPACT_ATOMS: atom_id res chain seq x y z
N MET A 1 -8.41 31.96 14.18
CA MET A 1 -7.62 30.79 13.75
C MET A 1 -7.79 30.68 12.25
N ASN A 2 -6.70 30.60 11.51
CA ASN A 2 -6.81 30.43 10.05
C ASN A 2 -7.21 29.00 9.75
N HIS A 3 -8.42 28.83 9.23
CA HIS A 3 -8.83 27.55 8.65
C HIS A 3 -7.97 27.25 7.42
N LYS A 4 -7.54 25.99 7.29
CA LYS A 4 -6.81 25.51 6.12
C LYS A 4 -7.64 24.48 5.38
N ASN A 5 -7.77 24.68 4.07
CA ASN A 5 -8.41 23.72 3.16
C ASN A 5 -7.32 23.03 2.35
N VAL A 6 -7.18 21.73 2.54
CA VAL A 6 -6.23 20.90 1.78
C VAL A 6 -6.97 19.82 1.00
N LEU A 7 -6.49 19.47 -0.17
CA LEU A 7 -7.05 18.36 -0.95
C LEU A 7 -6.12 17.14 -0.87
N ALA A 8 -6.65 16.05 -0.37
CA ALA A 8 -6.02 14.76 -0.44
C ALA A 8 -6.58 13.98 -1.64
N VAL A 9 -5.71 13.61 -2.55
CA VAL A 9 -6.01 12.73 -3.69
C VAL A 9 -5.43 11.37 -3.36
N ASP A 10 -6.29 10.41 -3.06
CA ASP A 10 -5.93 9.06 -2.62
C ASP A 10 -6.34 8.05 -3.70
N PHE A 11 -5.36 7.40 -4.30
CA PHE A 11 -5.55 6.36 -5.30
C PHE A 11 -5.23 4.99 -4.71
N GLY A 12 -6.26 4.25 -4.36
CA GLY A 12 -6.13 2.82 -4.11
C GLY A 12 -6.13 2.01 -5.41
N ALA A 13 -5.76 0.72 -5.30
CA ALA A 13 -5.70 -0.19 -6.44
C ALA A 13 -7.05 -0.46 -7.13
N SER A 14 -8.18 -0.11 -6.53
CA SER A 14 -9.53 -0.36 -7.09
C SER A 14 -10.41 0.87 -7.21
N SER A 15 -10.06 1.97 -6.56
CA SER A 15 -10.80 3.23 -6.62
C SER A 15 -9.92 4.40 -6.24
N GLY A 16 -10.19 5.57 -6.81
CA GLY A 16 -9.58 6.83 -6.41
C GLY A 16 -10.59 7.77 -5.77
N ARG A 17 -10.09 8.70 -4.95
CA ARG A 17 -10.91 9.69 -4.25
C ARG A 17 -10.21 11.04 -4.21
N VAL A 18 -11.00 12.10 -4.26
CA VAL A 18 -10.56 13.46 -3.93
C VAL A 18 -11.33 13.89 -2.70
N MET A 19 -10.60 14.16 -1.64
CA MET A 19 -11.12 14.46 -0.32
C MET A 19 -10.71 15.86 0.08
N LEU A 20 -11.64 16.62 0.66
CA LEU A 20 -11.34 17.89 1.30
C LEU A 20 -11.00 17.63 2.77
N GLY A 21 -9.84 18.09 3.20
CA GLY A 21 -9.46 18.22 4.61
C GLY A 21 -9.60 19.68 5.04
N ASN A 22 -10.46 19.95 6.02
CA ASN A 22 -10.56 21.26 6.65
C ASN A 22 -9.96 21.19 8.05
N PHE A 23 -8.92 21.98 8.29
CA PHE A 23 -8.22 22.07 9.57
C PHE A 23 -8.63 23.33 10.32
N ASP A 24 -9.08 23.18 11.57
CA ASP A 24 -9.53 24.26 12.44
C ASP A 24 -8.48 24.75 13.46
N GLY A 25 -7.27 24.19 13.39
CA GLY A 25 -6.19 24.41 14.35
C GLY A 25 -5.99 23.26 15.34
N ASN A 26 -6.98 22.37 15.50
CA ASN A 26 -6.94 21.23 16.42
C ASN A 26 -7.34 19.91 15.77
N ARG A 27 -8.23 19.95 14.78
CA ARG A 27 -8.82 18.76 14.14
C ARG A 27 -8.87 18.93 12.64
N ILE A 28 -8.82 17.81 11.93
CA ILE A 28 -9.07 17.73 10.50
C ILE A 28 -10.46 17.11 10.31
N SER A 29 -11.39 17.84 9.74
CA SER A 29 -12.63 17.25 9.22
C SER A 29 -12.42 16.88 7.76
N ILE A 30 -12.83 15.68 7.36
CA ILE A 30 -12.69 15.19 5.98
C ILE A 30 -14.05 15.06 5.32
N GLN A 31 -14.10 15.42 4.03
CA GLN A 31 -15.30 15.31 3.20
C GLN A 31 -14.94 14.78 1.82
N GLU A 32 -15.63 13.72 1.40
CA GLU A 32 -15.48 13.19 0.05
C GLU A 32 -16.12 14.16 -0.96
N LEU A 33 -15.31 14.62 -1.90
CA LEU A 33 -15.76 15.47 -3.00
C LEU A 33 -16.05 14.66 -4.26
N HIS A 34 -15.20 13.66 -4.51
CA HIS A 34 -15.28 12.86 -5.71
C HIS A 34 -14.71 11.47 -5.47
N ARG A 35 -15.41 10.46 -5.97
CA ARG A 35 -14.98 9.05 -5.98
C ARG A 35 -15.16 8.50 -7.38
N PHE A 36 -14.23 7.67 -7.81
CA PHE A 36 -14.23 7.09 -9.14
C PHE A 36 -13.56 5.70 -9.13
N PRO A 37 -13.94 4.81 -10.05
CA PRO A 37 -13.29 3.51 -10.20
C PRO A 37 -11.88 3.67 -10.76
N ASN A 38 -11.00 2.75 -10.38
CA ASN A 38 -9.62 2.65 -10.87
C ASN A 38 -9.41 1.25 -11.45
N ASP A 39 -10.23 0.89 -12.44
CA ASP A 39 -10.12 -0.40 -13.11
C ASP A 39 -9.04 -0.34 -14.20
N PRO A 40 -8.15 -1.36 -14.28
CA PRO A 40 -7.16 -1.41 -15.34
C PRO A 40 -7.81 -1.75 -16.69
N VAL A 41 -7.15 -1.31 -17.77
CA VAL A 41 -7.55 -1.60 -19.15
C VAL A 41 -6.60 -2.62 -19.76
N ILE A 42 -7.12 -3.71 -20.32
CA ILE A 42 -6.31 -4.69 -21.04
C ILE A 42 -6.36 -4.37 -22.54
N LEU A 43 -5.18 -4.13 -23.11
CA LEU A 43 -5.03 -3.87 -24.54
C LEU A 43 -3.89 -4.72 -25.11
N ASN A 44 -4.17 -5.54 -26.11
CA ASN A 44 -3.19 -6.46 -26.72
C ASN A 44 -2.43 -7.34 -25.70
N GLY A 45 -3.14 -7.82 -24.67
CA GLY A 45 -2.56 -8.68 -23.64
C GLY A 45 -1.74 -7.96 -22.57
N THR A 46 -1.57 -6.64 -22.65
CA THR A 46 -0.92 -5.82 -21.61
C THR A 46 -1.98 -5.12 -20.78
N MET A 47 -1.80 -5.10 -19.47
CA MET A 47 -2.68 -4.44 -18.53
C MET A 47 -2.14 -3.04 -18.20
N TYR A 48 -2.96 -2.01 -18.42
CA TYR A 48 -2.59 -0.60 -18.23
C TYR A 48 -3.45 0.08 -17.18
N TRP A 49 -2.88 1.07 -16.49
CA TRP A 49 -3.63 2.13 -15.84
C TRP A 49 -4.01 3.18 -16.87
N ASP A 50 -5.27 3.62 -16.88
CA ASP A 50 -5.71 4.74 -17.74
C ASP A 50 -5.36 6.08 -17.06
N PHE A 51 -4.09 6.48 -17.13
CA PHE A 51 -3.59 7.70 -16.48
C PHE A 51 -4.35 8.95 -16.92
N LEU A 52 -4.70 9.05 -18.20
CA LEU A 52 -5.41 10.23 -18.71
C LEU A 52 -6.80 10.35 -18.07
N ARG A 53 -7.49 9.23 -17.91
CA ARG A 53 -8.76 9.18 -17.19
C ARG A 53 -8.59 9.52 -15.72
N LEU A 54 -7.59 8.97 -15.06
CA LEU A 54 -7.33 9.25 -13.65
C LEU A 54 -6.99 10.73 -13.42
N PHE A 55 -6.19 11.34 -14.30
CA PHE A 55 -5.90 12.78 -14.21
C PHE A 55 -7.15 13.65 -14.46
N PHE A 56 -8.02 13.24 -15.39
CA PHE A 56 -9.33 13.88 -15.57
C PHE A 56 -10.16 13.83 -14.29
N GLU A 57 -10.19 12.70 -13.58
CA GLU A 57 -10.93 12.57 -12.32
C GLU A 57 -10.36 13.48 -11.22
N VAL A 58 -9.04 13.67 -11.16
CA VAL A 58 -8.43 14.68 -10.27
C VAL A 58 -8.99 16.07 -10.57
N LYS A 59 -9.05 16.46 -11.87
CA LYS A 59 -9.63 17.74 -12.29
C LYS A 59 -11.12 17.86 -11.88
N GLN A 60 -11.89 16.79 -11.97
CA GLN A 60 -13.29 16.79 -11.51
C GLN A 60 -13.39 17.04 -10.01
N GLY A 61 -12.48 16.45 -9.21
CA GLY A 61 -12.37 16.74 -7.78
C GLY A 61 -12.02 18.20 -7.49
N LEU A 62 -11.06 18.76 -8.21
CA LEU A 62 -10.69 20.20 -8.11
C LEU A 62 -11.86 21.13 -8.44
N ILE A 63 -12.65 20.82 -9.47
CA ILE A 63 -13.86 21.59 -9.80
C ILE A 63 -14.85 21.54 -8.65
N LYS A 64 -15.08 20.37 -8.06
CA LYS A 64 -16.00 20.20 -6.93
C LYS A 64 -15.53 20.91 -5.67
N ALA A 65 -14.23 21.11 -5.51
CA ALA A 65 -13.64 21.82 -4.38
C ALA A 65 -13.93 23.32 -4.40
N LYS A 66 -14.20 23.94 -5.56
CA LYS A 66 -14.44 25.39 -5.72
C LYS A 66 -15.46 25.96 -4.74
N LYS A 67 -16.53 25.23 -4.46
CA LYS A 67 -17.60 25.70 -3.56
C LYS A 67 -17.17 25.88 -2.10
N TYR A 68 -15.98 25.37 -1.73
CA TYR A 68 -15.42 25.48 -0.38
C TYR A 68 -14.40 26.62 -0.24
N GLY A 69 -14.25 27.44 -1.29
CA GLY A 69 -13.31 28.56 -1.31
C GLY A 69 -11.91 28.17 -1.74
N LYS A 70 -10.93 28.95 -1.29
CA LYS A 70 -9.53 28.73 -1.62
C LYS A 70 -9.04 27.38 -1.09
N ILE A 71 -8.33 26.64 -1.94
CA ILE A 71 -7.59 25.43 -1.57
C ILE A 71 -6.14 25.84 -1.36
N ASP A 72 -5.63 25.62 -0.14
CA ASP A 72 -4.26 26.00 0.23
C ASP A 72 -3.24 25.06 -0.42
N SER A 73 -3.50 23.75 -0.40
CA SER A 73 -2.60 22.76 -0.99
C SER A 73 -3.32 21.51 -1.49
N ILE A 74 -2.59 20.72 -2.29
CA ILE A 74 -2.99 19.43 -2.80
C ILE A 74 -1.84 18.43 -2.63
N GLY A 75 -2.13 17.23 -2.13
CA GLY A 75 -1.22 16.11 -2.02
C GLY A 75 -1.80 14.87 -2.70
N VAL A 76 -0.95 14.11 -3.37
CA VAL A 76 -1.34 12.88 -4.07
C VAL A 76 -0.58 11.70 -3.49
N ASP A 77 -1.28 10.67 -3.07
CA ASP A 77 -0.73 9.36 -2.76
C ASP A 77 -1.37 8.27 -3.63
N THR A 78 -0.64 7.19 -3.82
CA THR A 78 -1.06 6.07 -4.67
C THR A 78 -0.55 4.74 -4.10
N TRP A 79 -0.96 3.63 -4.73
CA TRP A 79 -0.30 2.34 -4.56
C TRP A 79 1.18 2.41 -4.97
N GLY A 80 1.99 1.46 -4.50
CA GLY A 80 3.43 1.39 -4.79
C GLY A 80 3.78 0.86 -6.18
N VAL A 81 5.05 0.84 -6.49
CA VAL A 81 5.78 0.14 -7.56
C VAL A 81 5.54 0.58 -8.99
N ASP A 82 4.42 1.19 -9.35
CA ASP A 82 4.11 1.57 -10.72
C ASP A 82 4.60 2.98 -11.08
N PHE A 83 4.91 3.18 -12.35
CA PHE A 83 5.54 4.40 -12.86
C PHE A 83 5.10 4.74 -14.28
N GLY A 84 5.25 6.00 -14.64
CA GLY A 84 5.19 6.49 -16.01
C GLY A 84 6.53 7.01 -16.49
N LEU A 85 6.71 7.03 -17.82
CA LEU A 85 7.89 7.57 -18.48
C LEU A 85 7.50 8.80 -19.28
N ILE A 86 8.26 9.89 -19.11
CA ILE A 86 8.07 11.11 -19.89
C ILE A 86 9.28 11.35 -20.81
N ASP A 87 9.04 11.96 -21.98
CA ASP A 87 10.08 12.37 -22.91
C ASP A 87 10.72 13.73 -22.53
N LYS A 88 11.61 14.25 -23.38
CA LYS A 88 12.28 15.54 -23.15
C LYS A 88 11.33 16.73 -23.27
N GLU A 89 10.28 16.60 -24.03
CA GLU A 89 9.22 17.59 -24.21
C GLU A 89 8.19 17.56 -23.07
N GLY A 90 8.27 16.54 -22.20
CA GLY A 90 7.39 16.38 -21.04
C GLY A 90 6.11 15.61 -21.33
N ASN A 91 6.02 14.94 -22.48
CA ASN A 91 4.89 14.11 -22.85
C ASN A 91 5.00 12.74 -22.19
N LEU A 92 3.86 12.18 -21.78
CA LEU A 92 3.75 10.78 -21.35
C LEU A 92 3.99 9.87 -22.56
N LEU A 93 4.98 8.98 -22.47
CA LEU A 93 5.34 8.10 -23.59
C LEU A 93 4.29 7.01 -23.83
N GLU A 94 3.70 6.50 -22.77
CA GLU A 94 2.57 5.56 -22.78
C GLU A 94 1.85 5.56 -21.44
N ASN A 95 0.64 5.00 -21.39
CA ASN A 95 -0.04 4.74 -20.11
C ASN A 95 0.82 3.80 -19.24
N PRO A 96 0.93 4.04 -17.92
CA PRO A 96 1.63 3.16 -17.00
C PRO A 96 1.08 1.72 -17.07
N VAL A 97 1.98 0.75 -17.07
CA VAL A 97 1.60 -0.68 -17.05
C VAL A 97 1.34 -1.09 -15.60
N HIS A 98 0.25 -1.80 -15.39
CA HIS A 98 -0.20 -2.27 -14.08
C HIS A 98 0.75 -3.31 -13.48
N TYR A 99 1.02 -3.25 -12.19
CA TYR A 99 1.96 -4.14 -11.50
C TYR A 99 1.58 -5.64 -11.56
N ARG A 100 0.31 -5.97 -11.80
CA ARG A 100 -0.15 -7.37 -11.99
C ARG A 100 -0.04 -7.86 -13.43
N ASP A 101 0.53 -7.06 -14.34
CA ASP A 101 0.80 -7.51 -15.71
C ASP A 101 1.82 -8.66 -15.70
N ALA A 102 1.57 -9.65 -16.53
CA ALA A 102 2.42 -10.85 -16.60
C ALA A 102 3.82 -10.61 -17.18
N ARG A 103 4.17 -9.36 -17.55
CA ARG A 103 5.48 -9.04 -18.16
C ARG A 103 6.66 -9.33 -17.24
N THR A 104 6.45 -9.32 -15.91
CA THR A 104 7.50 -9.50 -14.90
C THR A 104 7.77 -10.94 -14.53
N VAL A 105 6.96 -11.89 -15.00
CA VAL A 105 7.14 -13.32 -14.71
C VAL A 105 8.54 -13.78 -15.12
N GLY A 106 9.29 -14.35 -14.17
CA GLY A 106 10.67 -14.83 -14.34
C GLY A 106 11.74 -13.74 -14.27
N MET A 107 11.38 -12.45 -14.06
CA MET A 107 12.39 -11.38 -13.96
C MET A 107 13.14 -11.43 -12.63
N LEU A 108 12.52 -11.96 -11.59
CA LEU A 108 13.14 -12.14 -10.28
C LEU A 108 14.36 -13.07 -10.39
N GLU A 109 14.18 -14.27 -10.96
CA GLU A 109 15.26 -15.25 -11.17
C GLU A 109 16.35 -14.71 -12.10
N LYS A 110 15.95 -14.01 -13.17
CA LYS A 110 16.89 -13.34 -14.07
C LYS A 110 17.74 -12.29 -13.35
N SER A 111 17.17 -11.58 -12.38
CA SER A 111 17.93 -10.59 -11.60
C SER A 111 19.05 -11.24 -10.81
N PHE A 112 18.82 -12.45 -10.25
CA PHE A 112 19.81 -13.18 -9.47
C PHE A 112 20.97 -13.74 -10.33
N SER A 113 20.78 -13.84 -11.65
CA SER A 113 21.88 -14.15 -12.57
C SER A 113 22.80 -12.96 -12.83
N LYS A 114 22.35 -11.73 -12.55
CA LYS A 114 23.10 -10.48 -12.75
C LYS A 114 23.66 -9.92 -11.45
N MET A 115 22.98 -10.15 -10.33
CA MET A 115 23.34 -9.67 -9.02
C MET A 115 23.04 -10.74 -7.96
N ASP A 116 24.00 -11.00 -7.07
CA ASP A 116 23.82 -11.95 -5.99
C ASP A 116 22.62 -11.58 -5.11
N LYS A 117 21.73 -12.55 -4.81
CA LYS A 117 20.49 -12.35 -4.04
C LYS A 117 20.76 -11.76 -2.67
N ASP A 118 21.83 -12.23 -2.00
CA ASP A 118 22.18 -11.78 -0.66
C ASP A 118 22.67 -10.33 -0.69
N ARG A 119 23.52 -10.01 -1.67
CA ARG A 119 24.02 -8.65 -1.89
C ARG A 119 22.88 -7.70 -2.24
N PHE A 120 21.95 -8.11 -3.10
CA PHE A 120 20.80 -7.31 -3.48
C PHE A 120 19.93 -6.96 -2.25
N TYR A 121 19.62 -7.96 -1.40
CA TYR A 121 18.90 -7.70 -0.16
C TYR A 121 19.69 -6.84 0.82
N GLN A 122 21.01 -7.07 0.95
CA GLN A 122 21.88 -6.27 1.85
C GLN A 122 21.87 -4.78 1.53
N ILE A 123 21.72 -4.43 0.26
CA ILE A 123 21.64 -3.03 -0.19
C ILE A 123 20.22 -2.49 0.03
N THR A 124 19.24 -3.17 -0.55
CA THR A 124 17.89 -2.61 -0.65
C THR A 124 17.03 -2.87 0.58
N GLY A 125 17.29 -3.96 1.31
CA GLY A 125 16.44 -4.40 2.40
C GLY A 125 14.99 -4.67 2.01
N SER A 126 14.70 -4.79 0.71
CA SER A 126 13.35 -4.89 0.20
C SER A 126 12.89 -6.33 0.06
N GLN A 127 11.62 -6.57 0.35
CA GLN A 127 10.95 -7.85 0.06
C GLN A 127 11.03 -8.15 -1.44
N PHE A 128 11.46 -9.36 -1.79
CA PHE A 128 11.46 -9.79 -3.17
C PHE A 128 10.03 -10.13 -3.61
N MET A 129 9.54 -9.35 -4.58
CA MET A 129 8.23 -9.52 -5.21
C MET A 129 8.36 -9.17 -6.69
N GLU A 130 7.86 -10.02 -7.59
CA GLU A 130 7.94 -9.79 -9.05
C GLU A 130 7.32 -8.46 -9.51
N ILE A 131 6.43 -7.89 -8.70
CA ILE A 131 5.76 -6.63 -8.98
C ILE A 131 6.65 -5.39 -8.78
N ASN A 132 7.79 -5.49 -8.09
CA ASN A 132 8.63 -4.34 -7.80
C ASN A 132 9.13 -3.67 -9.07
N THR A 133 9.29 -2.36 -9.02
CA THR A 133 9.64 -1.52 -10.18
C THR A 133 10.89 -2.00 -10.93
N VAL A 134 11.90 -2.46 -10.19
CA VAL A 134 13.13 -2.97 -10.75
C VAL A 134 12.90 -4.10 -11.75
N PHE A 135 12.00 -5.03 -11.45
CA PHE A 135 11.66 -6.16 -12.33
C PHE A 135 10.77 -5.71 -13.50
N GLN A 136 9.92 -4.73 -13.28
CA GLN A 136 9.15 -4.10 -14.35
C GLN A 136 10.06 -3.41 -15.36
N LEU A 137 11.12 -2.73 -14.89
CA LEU A 137 12.13 -2.11 -15.76
C LEU A 137 12.96 -3.14 -16.50
N MET A 138 13.36 -4.24 -15.85
CA MET A 138 14.05 -5.34 -16.52
C MET A 138 13.21 -5.93 -17.66
N ALA A 139 11.93 -6.17 -17.42
CA ALA A 139 11.00 -6.63 -18.44
C ALA A 139 10.85 -5.62 -19.60
N LEU A 140 10.82 -4.34 -19.28
CA LEU A 140 10.73 -3.28 -20.27
C LEU A 140 12.00 -3.22 -21.14
N MET A 141 13.19 -3.31 -20.54
CA MET A 141 14.47 -3.35 -21.26
C MET A 141 14.55 -4.53 -22.23
N GLU A 142 14.01 -5.70 -21.85
CA GLU A 142 14.03 -6.87 -22.73
C GLU A 142 13.01 -6.76 -23.88
N LYS A 143 11.81 -6.32 -23.58
CA LYS A 143 10.69 -6.36 -24.54
C LYS A 143 10.59 -5.09 -25.38
N ARG A 144 10.96 -3.94 -24.83
CA ARG A 144 10.72 -2.62 -25.45
C ARG A 144 11.83 -1.60 -25.14
N PRO A 145 13.13 -1.90 -25.43
CA PRO A 145 14.27 -1.05 -25.05
C PRO A 145 14.15 0.39 -25.58
N GLY A 146 13.64 0.58 -26.79
CA GLY A 146 13.48 1.91 -27.39
C GLY A 146 12.53 2.85 -26.63
N LEU A 147 11.71 2.35 -25.71
CA LEU A 147 10.89 3.20 -24.85
C LEU A 147 11.75 3.89 -23.80
N LEU A 148 12.67 3.15 -23.16
CA LEU A 148 13.63 3.70 -22.19
C LEU A 148 14.64 4.65 -22.83
N GLU A 149 15.03 4.41 -24.10
CA GLU A 149 15.93 5.31 -24.84
C GLU A 149 15.31 6.70 -25.02
N ARG A 150 14.01 6.77 -25.30
CA ARG A 150 13.26 8.02 -25.44
C ARG A 150 12.90 8.69 -24.12
N ALA A 151 12.89 7.93 -23.01
CA ALA A 151 12.56 8.46 -21.70
C ALA A 151 13.61 9.45 -21.21
N SER A 152 13.17 10.63 -20.82
CA SER A 152 13.99 11.61 -20.09
C SER A 152 13.85 11.43 -18.58
N ARG A 153 12.69 11.00 -18.11
CA ARG A 153 12.40 10.82 -16.68
C ARG A 153 11.44 9.64 -16.45
N LEU A 154 11.71 8.88 -15.39
CA LEU A 154 10.81 7.96 -14.74
C LEU A 154 10.17 8.69 -13.55
N LEU A 155 8.86 8.65 -13.45
CA LEU A 155 8.10 9.20 -12.33
C LEU A 155 7.19 8.10 -11.76
N MET A 156 7.31 7.84 -10.45
CA MET A 156 6.37 6.95 -9.77
C MET A 156 4.96 7.54 -9.85
N MET A 157 3.95 6.73 -9.68
CA MET A 157 2.56 7.20 -9.92
C MET A 157 2.22 8.52 -9.23
N PRO A 158 2.46 8.75 -7.92
CA PRO A 158 2.14 10.04 -7.30
C PRO A 158 3.01 11.17 -7.83
N ASP A 159 4.28 10.90 -8.15
CA ASP A 159 5.19 11.90 -8.73
C ASP A 159 4.77 12.29 -10.15
N LEU A 160 4.18 11.34 -10.90
CA LEU A 160 3.63 11.60 -12.23
C LEU A 160 2.42 12.55 -12.17
N PHE A 161 1.53 12.37 -11.20
CA PHE A 161 0.43 13.31 -10.94
C PHE A 161 0.98 14.68 -10.53
N ASN A 162 1.91 14.73 -9.60
CA ASN A 162 2.56 15.95 -9.15
C ASN A 162 3.24 16.69 -10.30
N TYR A 163 3.92 15.97 -11.20
CA TYR A 163 4.53 16.55 -12.40
C TYR A 163 3.50 17.24 -13.30
N TYR A 164 2.39 16.58 -13.58
CA TYR A 164 1.36 17.19 -14.41
C TYR A 164 0.66 18.34 -13.70
N LEU A 165 0.53 18.32 -12.38
CA LEU A 165 -0.03 19.41 -11.59
C LEU A 165 0.90 20.64 -11.50
N CYS A 166 2.19 20.47 -11.22
CA CYS A 166 3.11 21.61 -10.97
C CYS A 166 4.41 21.63 -11.79
N GLY A 167 4.78 20.52 -12.44
CA GLY A 167 5.99 20.41 -13.25
C GLY A 167 7.21 19.85 -12.51
N ALA A 168 7.10 19.49 -11.24
CA ALA A 168 8.22 18.92 -10.48
C ALA A 168 8.61 17.52 -10.99
N GLN A 169 9.92 17.28 -11.20
CA GLN A 169 10.49 16.03 -11.69
C GLN A 169 11.36 15.36 -10.63
N VAL A 170 10.79 15.12 -9.48
CA VAL A 170 11.45 14.51 -8.32
C VAL A 170 10.88 13.11 -8.06
N SER A 171 11.51 12.37 -7.15
CA SER A 171 11.01 11.10 -6.64
C SER A 171 10.80 11.24 -5.13
N GLU A 172 9.57 11.14 -4.64
CA GLU A 172 9.32 11.19 -3.20
C GLU A 172 9.82 9.88 -2.56
N TYR A 173 10.44 10.00 -1.39
CA TYR A 173 11.21 8.93 -0.76
C TYR A 173 10.39 7.68 -0.46
N SER A 174 9.17 7.82 0.06
CA SER A 174 8.36 6.66 0.45
C SER A 174 7.97 5.82 -0.77
N ILE A 175 7.51 6.46 -1.85
CA ILE A 175 7.15 5.76 -3.06
C ILE A 175 8.39 5.24 -3.81
N ALA A 176 9.50 5.99 -3.81
CA ALA A 176 10.75 5.55 -4.43
C ALA A 176 11.33 4.30 -3.74
N SER A 177 11.11 4.14 -2.43
CA SER A 177 11.58 2.96 -1.69
C SER A 177 10.90 1.66 -2.13
N THR A 178 9.69 1.72 -2.70
CA THR A 178 8.97 0.55 -3.23
C THR A 178 9.59 -0.01 -4.50
N THR A 179 10.51 0.74 -5.12
CA THR A 179 11.15 0.34 -6.39
C THR A 179 12.13 -0.82 -6.27
N GLN A 180 12.64 -1.10 -5.07
CA GLN A 180 13.78 -1.98 -4.82
C GLN A 180 15.07 -1.53 -5.51
N MET A 181 15.23 -0.21 -5.72
CA MET A 181 16.42 0.40 -6.34
C MET A 181 17.16 1.36 -5.40
N LEU A 182 16.63 1.63 -4.19
CA LEU A 182 17.31 2.45 -3.20
C LEU A 182 18.26 1.59 -2.34
N ASP A 183 19.35 2.20 -1.90
CA ASP A 183 20.07 1.71 -0.72
C ASP A 183 19.32 2.17 0.53
N ALA A 184 18.84 1.20 1.31
CA ALA A 184 17.96 1.46 2.47
C ALA A 184 18.65 2.27 3.59
N ARG A 185 19.98 2.25 3.67
CA ARG A 185 20.76 3.00 4.68
C ARG A 185 21.00 4.43 4.26
N THR A 186 21.43 4.63 3.00
CA THR A 186 21.70 5.98 2.48
C THR A 186 20.44 6.70 2.02
N LYS A 187 19.33 5.94 1.79
CA LYS A 187 18.04 6.44 1.29
C LYS A 187 18.14 7.09 -0.10
N MET A 188 19.16 6.71 -0.87
CA MET A 188 19.44 7.20 -2.20
C MET A 188 19.42 6.06 -3.22
N TRP A 189 19.32 6.39 -4.52
CA TRP A 189 19.44 5.41 -5.58
C TRP A 189 20.75 4.63 -5.46
N SER A 190 20.68 3.30 -5.47
CA SER A 190 21.85 2.43 -5.38
C SER A 190 22.51 2.29 -6.73
N LYS A 191 23.67 2.93 -6.91
CA LYS A 191 24.45 2.81 -8.12
C LYS A 191 24.80 1.35 -8.45
N GLU A 192 25.16 0.57 -7.43
CA GLU A 192 25.49 -0.85 -7.60
C GLU A 192 24.30 -1.67 -8.16
N VAL A 193 23.09 -1.44 -7.64
CA VAL A 193 21.87 -2.11 -8.15
C VAL A 193 21.60 -1.69 -9.59
N LEU A 194 21.65 -0.39 -9.87
CA LEU A 194 21.36 0.14 -11.20
C LEU A 194 22.33 -0.39 -12.25
N GLU A 195 23.64 -0.36 -11.96
CA GLU A 195 24.69 -0.84 -12.87
C GLU A 195 24.59 -2.37 -13.08
N SER A 196 24.42 -3.14 -12.00
CA SER A 196 24.32 -4.61 -12.08
C SER A 196 23.15 -5.06 -12.95
N LEU A 197 22.02 -4.38 -12.85
CA LEU A 197 20.80 -4.72 -13.58
C LEU A 197 20.67 -3.99 -14.92
N GLY A 198 21.59 -3.05 -15.22
CA GLY A 198 21.61 -2.29 -16.46
C GLY A 198 20.56 -1.18 -16.55
N ILE A 199 20.05 -0.71 -15.41
CA ILE A 199 19.01 0.33 -15.35
C ILE A 199 19.68 1.70 -15.52
N PRO A 200 19.22 2.56 -16.48
CA PRO A 200 19.86 3.84 -16.74
C PRO A 200 19.54 4.87 -15.64
N GLU A 201 20.54 5.24 -14.85
CA GLU A 201 20.41 6.23 -13.76
C GLU A 201 19.85 7.58 -14.24
N ARG A 202 20.14 7.98 -15.51
CA ARG A 202 19.70 9.27 -16.08
C ARG A 202 18.22 9.53 -16.07
N ILE A 203 17.39 8.49 -15.99
CA ILE A 203 15.93 8.63 -15.96
C ILE A 203 15.37 8.85 -14.54
N LEU A 204 16.17 8.66 -13.51
CA LEU A 204 15.75 8.76 -12.12
C LEU A 204 15.80 10.20 -11.62
N GLY A 205 14.78 10.61 -10.86
CA GLY A 205 14.71 11.92 -10.23
C GLY A 205 15.53 11.99 -8.94
N SER A 206 15.83 13.20 -8.47
CA SER A 206 16.36 13.40 -7.12
C SER A 206 15.35 12.97 -6.07
N ILE A 207 15.83 12.30 -5.01
CA ILE A 207 14.98 11.90 -3.89
C ILE A 207 14.64 13.12 -3.03
N VAL A 208 13.36 13.27 -2.71
CA VAL A 208 12.87 14.29 -1.76
C VAL A 208 12.08 13.64 -0.63
N PRO A 209 12.15 14.16 0.60
CA PRO A 209 11.35 13.65 1.71
C PRO A 209 9.87 14.04 1.57
N CYS A 210 8.98 13.29 2.23
CA CYS A 210 7.59 13.71 2.38
C CYS A 210 7.49 15.06 3.10
N GLY A 211 6.48 15.86 2.76
CA GLY A 211 6.32 17.24 3.23
C GLY A 211 7.09 18.26 2.37
N THR A 212 7.75 17.85 1.27
CA THR A 212 8.41 18.78 0.35
C THR A 212 7.39 19.57 -0.46
N ARG A 213 7.54 20.91 -0.46
CA ARG A 213 6.74 21.82 -1.29
C ARG A 213 7.28 21.80 -2.71
N LEU A 214 6.47 21.36 -3.67
CA LEU A 214 6.87 21.14 -5.07
C LEU A 214 6.63 22.39 -5.93
N GLY A 215 5.80 23.31 -5.49
CA GLY A 215 5.44 24.54 -6.18
C GLY A 215 3.94 24.69 -6.37
N LEU A 216 3.53 25.77 -7.01
CA LEU A 216 2.12 26.07 -7.29
C LEU A 216 1.62 25.22 -8.48
N MET A 217 0.32 24.91 -8.46
CA MET A 217 -0.33 24.31 -9.64
C MET A 217 -0.10 25.17 -10.88
N LYS A 218 0.07 24.50 -12.03
CA LYS A 218 0.28 25.15 -13.33
C LYS A 218 -0.86 26.09 -13.67
N ASN A 219 -0.52 27.30 -14.14
CA ASN A 219 -1.51 28.32 -14.54
C ASN A 219 -2.51 27.78 -15.58
N GLY A 220 -2.06 26.93 -16.54
CA GLY A 220 -2.94 26.35 -17.54
C GLY A 220 -4.08 25.52 -16.93
N ILE A 221 -3.79 24.72 -15.89
CA ILE A 221 -4.81 23.95 -15.16
C ILE A 221 -5.74 24.91 -14.41
N CYS A 222 -5.18 25.89 -13.71
CA CYS A 222 -5.97 26.84 -12.94
C CYS A 222 -6.93 27.65 -13.82
N GLN A 223 -6.47 28.08 -15.00
CA GLN A 223 -7.30 28.78 -15.99
C GLN A 223 -8.40 27.87 -16.58
N GLU A 224 -8.03 26.64 -16.99
CA GLU A 224 -8.97 25.65 -17.50
C GLU A 224 -10.11 25.38 -16.51
N LEU A 225 -9.77 25.24 -15.23
CA LEU A 225 -10.74 24.88 -14.18
C LEU A 225 -11.39 26.10 -13.53
N GLY A 226 -10.87 27.31 -13.74
CA GLY A 226 -11.31 28.54 -13.08
C GLY A 226 -11.13 28.48 -11.57
N ILE A 227 -9.94 28.06 -11.11
CA ILE A 227 -9.54 27.96 -9.69
C ILE A 227 -8.29 28.78 -9.41
N GLU A 228 -8.09 29.15 -8.14
CA GLU A 228 -6.82 29.71 -7.70
C GLU A 228 -5.75 28.61 -7.56
N PRO A 229 -4.46 28.93 -7.81
CA PRO A 229 -3.39 27.97 -7.66
C PRO A 229 -3.16 27.62 -6.17
N GLY A 230 -3.37 26.36 -5.80
CA GLY A 230 -2.92 25.78 -4.55
C GLY A 230 -1.49 25.26 -4.67
N GLU A 231 -0.85 25.05 -3.53
CA GLU A 231 0.49 24.48 -3.47
C GLU A 231 0.46 22.95 -3.62
N VAL A 232 1.31 22.39 -4.47
CA VAL A 232 1.46 20.93 -4.59
C VAL A 232 2.51 20.45 -3.59
N ILE A 233 2.15 19.50 -2.76
CA ILE A 233 3.00 18.93 -1.72
C ILE A 233 3.30 17.47 -2.05
N ALA A 234 4.58 17.10 -2.05
CA ALA A 234 4.97 15.70 -2.00
C ALA A 234 4.64 15.17 -0.59
N VAL A 235 3.45 14.61 -0.43
CA VAL A 235 3.10 13.87 0.79
C VAL A 235 3.82 12.53 0.79
N ALA A 236 3.58 11.64 1.74
CA ALA A 236 4.07 10.27 1.61
C ALA A 236 3.35 9.63 0.41
N GLY A 237 4.04 9.54 -0.71
CA GLY A 237 3.46 9.15 -2.00
C GLY A 237 2.96 7.71 -2.04
N HIS A 238 3.53 6.81 -1.22
CA HIS A 238 2.99 5.49 -0.98
C HIS A 238 1.83 5.59 0.03
N ASP A 239 0.60 5.21 -0.37
CA ASP A 239 -0.64 5.30 0.39
C ASP A 239 -0.52 4.73 1.82
N THR A 240 0.21 3.61 1.96
CA THR A 240 0.51 3.00 3.25
C THR A 240 1.33 3.93 4.16
N GLN A 241 2.27 4.69 3.61
CA GLN A 241 3.10 5.58 4.42
C GLN A 241 2.30 6.84 4.84
N SER A 242 1.38 7.29 3.99
CA SER A 242 0.37 8.29 4.40
C SER A 242 -0.54 7.74 5.51
N ALA A 243 -1.02 6.50 5.37
CA ALA A 243 -1.83 5.86 6.42
C ALA A 243 -1.04 5.68 7.73
N LEU A 244 0.25 5.32 7.66
CA LEU A 244 1.10 5.16 8.84
C LEU A 244 1.35 6.49 9.58
N ALA A 245 1.47 7.60 8.87
CA ALA A 245 1.54 8.92 9.48
C ALA A 245 0.31 9.23 10.34
N ALA A 246 -0.84 8.66 9.98
CA ALA A 246 -2.12 8.82 10.67
C ALA A 246 -2.40 7.74 11.74
N VAL A 247 -1.49 6.82 12.00
CA VAL A 247 -1.67 5.83 13.07
C VAL A 247 -1.61 6.55 14.43
N PRO A 248 -2.66 6.49 15.27
CA PRO A 248 -2.70 7.22 16.54
C PRO A 248 -1.91 6.48 17.64
N ALA A 249 -0.68 6.05 17.33
CA ALA A 249 0.20 5.39 18.28
C ALA A 249 0.83 6.41 19.20
N ARG A 250 0.74 6.15 20.51
CA ARG A 250 1.39 6.94 21.56
C ARG A 250 2.74 6.36 21.95
N ASP A 251 2.88 5.04 21.84
CA ASP A 251 4.11 4.33 22.09
C ASP A 251 5.02 4.37 20.86
N LYS A 252 6.34 4.37 21.09
CA LYS A 252 7.31 4.28 20.00
C LYS A 252 7.35 2.88 19.37
N ASP A 253 7.11 1.87 20.18
CA ASP A 253 7.07 0.48 19.75
C ASP A 253 5.62 0.05 19.54
N PHE A 254 5.16 0.10 18.33
CA PHE A 254 3.81 -0.29 17.93
C PHE A 254 3.84 -1.12 16.65
N ILE A 255 2.84 -1.97 16.49
CA ILE A 255 2.55 -2.65 15.22
C ILE A 255 1.44 -1.89 14.52
N PHE A 256 1.55 -1.78 13.20
CA PHE A 256 0.47 -1.31 12.35
C PHE A 256 0.06 -2.37 11.32
N ILE A 257 -1.20 -2.34 10.92
CA ILE A 257 -1.71 -3.03 9.73
C ILE A 257 -2.44 -2.00 8.87
N SER A 258 -1.86 -1.65 7.72
CA SER A 258 -2.61 -0.95 6.68
C SER A 258 -3.43 -2.00 5.92
N CYS A 259 -4.70 -2.14 6.31
CA CYS A 259 -5.57 -3.23 5.86
C CYS A 259 -6.49 -2.77 4.73
N GLY A 260 -6.10 -3.09 3.51
CA GLY A 260 -6.82 -2.83 2.27
C GLY A 260 -6.79 -4.05 1.34
N THR A 261 -6.67 -3.84 0.04
CA THR A 261 -6.45 -4.91 -0.96
C THR A 261 -5.24 -5.75 -0.59
N TRP A 262 -4.15 -5.12 -0.20
CA TRP A 262 -3.02 -5.68 0.53
C TRP A 262 -3.18 -5.40 2.02
N SER A 263 -2.53 -6.19 2.85
CA SER A 263 -2.32 -5.91 4.27
C SER A 263 -0.83 -5.72 4.49
N LEU A 264 -0.42 -4.48 4.72
CA LEU A 264 0.97 -4.17 5.05
C LEU A 264 1.09 -4.19 6.57
N PHE A 265 1.74 -5.25 7.08
CA PHE A 265 1.89 -5.52 8.49
C PHE A 265 3.31 -5.21 8.95
N GLY A 266 3.50 -4.28 9.87
CA GLY A 266 4.84 -3.86 10.25
C GLY A 266 4.96 -3.00 11.49
N THR A 267 6.16 -2.45 11.68
CA THR A 267 6.51 -1.50 12.72
C THR A 267 7.34 -0.35 12.15
N GLU A 268 7.38 0.78 12.86
CA GLU A 268 8.19 1.94 12.50
C GLU A 268 9.51 1.92 13.26
N LEU A 269 10.61 2.11 12.54
CA LEU A 269 11.98 2.10 13.07
C LEU A 269 12.74 3.37 12.68
N ASP A 270 13.81 3.67 13.40
CA ASP A 270 14.74 4.75 13.02
C ASP A 270 15.74 4.28 11.96
N GLU A 271 16.14 3.01 12.00
CA GLU A 271 17.13 2.41 11.10
C GLU A 271 16.62 1.11 10.49
N PRO A 272 17.07 0.75 9.27
CA PRO A 272 16.63 -0.46 8.62
C PRO A 272 17.18 -1.73 9.29
N VAL A 273 16.38 -2.78 9.39
CA VAL A 273 16.78 -4.11 9.85
C VAL A 273 17.09 -4.99 8.62
N ILE A 274 18.38 -5.10 8.32
CA ILE A 274 18.88 -5.86 7.17
C ILE A 274 19.92 -6.87 7.65
N ASN A 275 19.50 -8.12 7.79
CA ASN A 275 20.32 -9.24 8.25
C ASN A 275 19.86 -10.57 7.62
N GLY A 276 20.53 -11.66 7.96
CA GLY A 276 20.21 -12.99 7.43
C GLY A 276 18.79 -13.46 7.79
N LEU A 277 18.26 -13.06 8.96
CA LEU A 277 16.93 -13.44 9.41
C LEU A 277 15.85 -12.66 8.64
N SER A 278 15.95 -11.32 8.57
CA SER A 278 14.98 -10.50 7.84
C SER A 278 14.94 -10.86 6.34
N LYS A 279 16.10 -11.23 5.74
CA LYS A 279 16.17 -11.76 4.38
C LYS A 279 15.45 -13.11 4.26
N LYS A 280 15.73 -14.07 5.17
CA LYS A 280 15.08 -15.39 5.17
C LYS A 280 13.57 -15.28 5.29
N LEU A 281 13.08 -14.35 6.10
CA LEU A 281 11.66 -14.08 6.32
C LEU A 281 11.04 -13.17 5.25
N ASN A 282 11.83 -12.70 4.30
CA ASN A 282 11.42 -11.83 3.19
C ASN A 282 10.66 -10.59 3.67
N ILE A 283 11.24 -9.84 4.62
CA ILE A 283 10.67 -8.60 5.18
C ILE A 283 11.30 -7.39 4.50
N THR A 284 10.51 -6.36 4.22
CA THR A 284 10.96 -5.13 3.57
C THR A 284 11.24 -4.01 4.56
N ASN A 285 12.15 -3.11 4.17
CA ASN A 285 12.41 -1.82 4.82
C ASN A 285 12.00 -0.72 3.85
N GLU A 286 10.82 -0.16 4.01
CA GLU A 286 10.32 0.92 3.17
C GLU A 286 10.57 2.29 3.80
N GLY A 287 10.70 3.30 2.95
CA GLY A 287 10.85 4.67 3.38
C GLY A 287 9.60 5.24 4.02
N GLY A 288 9.72 5.74 5.25
CA GLY A 288 8.66 6.39 6.00
C GLY A 288 8.83 7.91 6.10
N CYS A 289 7.86 8.56 6.74
CA CYS A 289 7.90 9.99 6.99
C CYS A 289 9.03 10.38 7.95
N GLN A 290 9.57 11.61 7.78
CA GLN A 290 10.66 12.15 8.61
C GLN A 290 11.87 11.22 8.72
N GLY A 291 12.18 10.50 7.65
CA GLY A 291 13.33 9.59 7.59
C GLY A 291 13.18 8.29 8.36
N LYS A 292 12.01 7.98 8.88
CA LYS A 292 11.72 6.67 9.48
C LYS A 292 11.76 5.55 8.44
N ILE A 293 11.85 4.34 8.92
CA ILE A 293 11.76 3.11 8.15
C ILE A 293 10.53 2.34 8.59
N SER A 294 9.74 1.92 7.64
CA SER A 294 8.65 0.97 7.86
C SER A 294 9.18 -0.43 7.60
N PHE A 295 9.44 -1.16 8.67
CA PHE A 295 9.87 -2.56 8.62
C PHE A 295 8.61 -3.43 8.59
N LEU A 296 8.26 -3.94 7.41
CA LEU A 296 6.95 -4.55 7.17
C LEU A 296 7.02 -5.74 6.22
N LYS A 297 5.92 -6.47 6.19
CA LYS A 297 5.65 -7.54 5.22
C LYS A 297 4.38 -7.21 4.44
N ASN A 298 4.46 -7.31 3.13
CA ASN A 298 3.31 -7.22 2.24
C ASN A 298 2.61 -8.58 2.24
N ILE A 299 1.34 -8.60 2.61
CA ILE A 299 0.48 -9.78 2.70
C ILE A 299 -0.71 -9.55 1.77
N ILE A 300 -1.13 -10.56 1.02
CA ILE A 300 -2.39 -10.49 0.27
C ILE A 300 -3.54 -10.39 1.27
N GLY A 301 -4.19 -9.23 1.29
CA GLY A 301 -5.20 -8.87 2.28
C GLY A 301 -6.63 -9.13 1.80
N LEU A 302 -7.46 -8.08 1.84
CA LEU A 302 -8.87 -8.16 1.46
C LEU A 302 -9.11 -8.44 -0.03
N TRP A 303 -8.07 -8.46 -0.85
CA TRP A 303 -8.12 -8.92 -2.23
C TRP A 303 -8.85 -10.26 -2.37
N LEU A 304 -8.61 -11.20 -1.45
CA LEU A 304 -9.25 -12.51 -1.48
C LEU A 304 -10.77 -12.41 -1.40
N ILE A 305 -11.29 -11.56 -0.51
CA ILE A 305 -12.74 -11.32 -0.37
C ILE A 305 -13.26 -10.47 -1.52
N GLN A 306 -12.53 -9.42 -1.93
CA GLN A 306 -12.92 -8.52 -3.01
C GLN A 306 -13.08 -9.28 -4.33
N GLU A 307 -12.09 -10.11 -4.69
CA GLU A 307 -12.13 -10.87 -5.94
C GLU A 307 -13.12 -12.05 -5.87
N SER A 308 -13.30 -12.65 -4.69
CA SER A 308 -14.38 -13.63 -4.48
C SER A 308 -15.75 -13.00 -4.71
N ARG A 309 -15.96 -11.78 -4.18
CA ARG A 309 -17.19 -11.02 -4.40
C ARG A 309 -17.41 -10.68 -5.87
N ARG A 310 -16.35 -10.26 -6.60
CA ARG A 310 -16.43 -10.03 -8.05
C ARG A 310 -16.84 -11.31 -8.79
N GLN A 311 -16.32 -12.47 -8.38
CA GLN A 311 -16.69 -13.76 -8.96
C GLN A 311 -18.17 -14.07 -8.71
N TRP A 312 -18.67 -13.88 -7.50
CA TRP A 312 -20.08 -14.12 -7.18
C TRP A 312 -21.02 -13.18 -7.95
N ILE A 313 -20.63 -11.91 -8.15
CA ILE A 313 -21.40 -10.98 -9.02
C ILE A 313 -21.48 -11.53 -10.46
N ARG A 314 -20.38 -12.07 -11.02
CA ARG A 314 -20.40 -12.74 -12.34
C ARG A 314 -21.32 -13.96 -12.36
N GLU A 315 -21.55 -14.60 -11.24
CA GLU A 315 -22.47 -15.73 -11.04
C GLU A 315 -23.90 -15.29 -10.71
N GLY A 316 -24.20 -13.99 -10.72
CA GLY A 316 -25.52 -13.43 -10.43
C GLY A 316 -25.85 -13.33 -8.94
N LYS A 317 -24.85 -13.40 -8.05
CA LYS A 317 -25.02 -13.29 -6.62
C LYS A 317 -24.40 -11.99 -6.12
N GLU A 318 -25.20 -11.10 -5.55
CA GLU A 318 -24.74 -9.85 -4.98
C GLU A 318 -24.75 -9.89 -3.46
N TYR A 319 -23.56 -9.72 -2.87
CA TYR A 319 -23.38 -9.64 -1.42
C TYR A 319 -22.73 -8.31 -1.05
N SER A 320 -23.26 -7.63 -0.01
CA SER A 320 -22.52 -6.56 0.64
C SER A 320 -21.40 -7.15 1.53
N PHE A 321 -20.37 -6.37 1.82
CA PHE A 321 -19.31 -6.81 2.73
C PHE A 321 -19.85 -7.13 4.12
N GLY A 322 -20.76 -6.31 4.67
CA GLY A 322 -21.39 -6.57 5.97
C GLY A 322 -22.24 -7.84 5.99
N HIS A 323 -22.90 -8.20 4.87
CA HIS A 323 -23.63 -9.47 4.78
C HIS A 323 -22.68 -10.67 4.76
N LEU A 324 -21.59 -10.59 4.00
CA LEU A 324 -20.55 -11.63 3.97
C LEU A 324 -19.91 -11.83 5.35
N GLU A 325 -19.63 -10.74 6.06
CA GLU A 325 -19.09 -10.78 7.42
C GLU A 325 -20.06 -11.49 8.39
N GLN A 326 -21.35 -11.15 8.35
CA GLN A 326 -22.35 -11.81 9.20
C GLN A 326 -22.44 -13.31 8.90
N MET A 327 -22.48 -13.69 7.61
CA MET A 327 -22.47 -15.09 7.20
C MET A 327 -21.23 -15.83 7.72
N ALA A 328 -20.05 -15.19 7.64
CA ALA A 328 -18.81 -15.75 8.14
C ALA A 328 -18.80 -15.88 9.66
N ALA A 329 -19.39 -14.93 10.39
CA ALA A 329 -19.51 -15.00 11.85
C ALA A 329 -20.35 -16.21 12.31
N ASP A 330 -21.40 -16.54 11.57
CA ASP A 330 -22.30 -17.67 11.86
C ASP A 330 -21.71 -19.03 11.42
N ALA A 331 -20.65 -19.04 10.59
CA ALA A 331 -20.02 -20.27 10.11
C ALA A 331 -19.17 -20.93 11.22
N LYS A 332 -19.05 -22.27 11.17
CA LYS A 332 -18.23 -23.02 12.14
C LYS A 332 -16.75 -22.67 11.99
N PRO A 333 -16.05 -22.32 13.10
CA PRO A 333 -14.67 -21.91 13.07
C PRO A 333 -13.70 -23.03 12.67
N PHE A 334 -12.56 -22.64 12.12
CA PHE A 334 -11.35 -23.44 11.87
C PHE A 334 -11.57 -24.71 11.05
N LYS A 335 -12.41 -24.64 10.02
CA LYS A 335 -12.72 -25.80 9.17
C LYS A 335 -11.76 -25.97 8.00
N ALA A 336 -11.18 -24.89 7.51
CA ALA A 336 -10.20 -24.86 6.45
C ALA A 336 -9.33 -23.61 6.61
N LEU A 337 -8.05 -23.73 6.27
CA LEU A 337 -7.07 -22.67 6.34
C LEU A 337 -6.24 -22.63 5.06
N ILE A 338 -5.82 -21.44 4.66
CA ILE A 338 -4.97 -21.24 3.47
C ILE A 338 -3.77 -20.36 3.85
N ASP A 339 -2.71 -20.39 3.03
CA ASP A 339 -1.73 -19.29 3.05
C ASP A 339 -2.25 -18.18 2.13
N PRO A 340 -2.60 -16.99 2.66
CA PRO A 340 -3.05 -15.87 1.83
C PRO A 340 -2.06 -15.48 0.73
N ASP A 341 -0.75 -15.68 0.95
CA ASP A 341 0.32 -15.30 0.03
C ASP A 341 0.65 -16.39 -1.00
N ALA A 342 -0.11 -17.48 -1.04
CA ALA A 342 0.13 -18.52 -2.03
C ALA A 342 0.03 -17.95 -3.47
N PRO A 343 0.97 -18.30 -4.38
CA PRO A 343 1.01 -17.79 -5.75
C PRO A 343 -0.30 -17.95 -6.53
N ALA A 344 -1.09 -18.96 -6.18
CA ALA A 344 -2.41 -19.19 -6.75
C ALA A 344 -3.39 -18.03 -6.55
N PHE A 345 -3.17 -17.15 -5.57
CA PHE A 345 -4.07 -16.06 -5.21
C PHE A 345 -3.65 -14.69 -5.77
N VAL A 346 -2.46 -14.58 -6.34
CA VAL A 346 -1.94 -13.32 -6.92
C VAL A 346 -2.75 -12.89 -8.15
N PRO A 347 -3.04 -13.76 -9.16
CA PRO A 347 -3.77 -13.34 -10.34
C PRO A 347 -5.27 -13.12 -10.04
N ALA A 348 -5.88 -12.16 -10.73
CA ALA A 348 -7.34 -12.00 -10.74
C ALA A 348 -8.07 -13.26 -11.25
N GLY A 349 -9.36 -13.37 -10.95
CA GLY A 349 -10.21 -14.46 -11.44
C GLY A 349 -10.92 -15.23 -10.32
N ASN A 350 -11.18 -16.51 -10.53
CA ASN A 350 -12.01 -17.31 -9.64
C ASN A 350 -11.26 -17.71 -8.34
N ILE A 351 -11.10 -16.76 -7.42
CA ILE A 351 -10.51 -17.00 -6.09
C ILE A 351 -11.28 -18.05 -5.30
N PRO A 352 -12.63 -18.08 -5.24
CA PRO A 352 -13.36 -19.13 -4.54
C PRO A 352 -12.94 -20.55 -4.92
N GLU A 353 -12.82 -20.83 -6.22
CA GLU A 353 -12.43 -22.17 -6.65
C GLU A 353 -10.95 -22.48 -6.40
N ARG A 354 -10.09 -21.46 -6.46
CA ARG A 354 -8.68 -21.63 -6.10
C ARG A 354 -8.51 -21.98 -4.62
N ILE A 355 -9.28 -21.33 -3.73
CA ILE A 355 -9.30 -21.66 -2.29
C ILE A 355 -9.77 -23.10 -2.10
N ARG A 356 -10.89 -23.51 -2.74
CA ARG A 356 -11.41 -24.87 -2.65
C ARG A 356 -10.39 -25.89 -3.15
N ARG A 357 -9.68 -25.57 -4.23
CA ARG A 357 -8.61 -26.43 -4.77
C ARG A 357 -7.46 -26.57 -3.78
N CYS A 358 -6.95 -25.46 -3.22
CA CYS A 358 -5.89 -25.50 -2.20
C CYS A 358 -6.29 -26.37 -0.99
N CYS A 359 -7.52 -26.22 -0.50
CA CYS A 359 -8.02 -27.04 0.62
C CYS A 359 -8.10 -28.54 0.23
N ARG A 360 -8.53 -28.86 -0.99
CA ARG A 360 -8.60 -30.24 -1.49
C ARG A 360 -7.21 -30.85 -1.61
N GLU A 361 -6.27 -30.13 -2.20
CA GLU A 361 -4.89 -30.58 -2.40
C GLU A 361 -4.14 -30.79 -1.09
N SER A 362 -4.44 -29.97 -0.07
CA SER A 362 -3.88 -30.11 1.29
C SER A 362 -4.64 -31.09 2.19
N GLY A 363 -5.64 -31.81 1.66
CA GLY A 363 -6.42 -32.79 2.42
C GLY A 363 -7.35 -32.20 3.48
N GLN A 364 -7.63 -30.92 3.41
CA GLN A 364 -8.52 -30.22 4.33
C GLN A 364 -9.99 -30.32 3.89
N ARG A 365 -10.91 -30.02 4.80
CA ARG A 365 -12.31 -29.83 4.44
C ARG A 365 -12.44 -28.68 3.45
N VAL A 366 -13.11 -28.93 2.34
CA VAL A 366 -13.37 -27.93 1.31
C VAL A 366 -14.53 -27.02 1.73
N PRO A 367 -14.38 -25.69 1.72
CA PRO A 367 -15.50 -24.76 1.99
C PRO A 367 -16.67 -24.98 1.04
N GLY A 368 -17.84 -25.28 1.56
CA GLY A 368 -19.03 -25.66 0.78
C GLY A 368 -19.87 -24.48 0.29
N ASN A 369 -19.78 -23.33 0.95
CA ASN A 369 -20.56 -22.14 0.65
C ASN A 369 -19.73 -20.86 0.90
N GLU A 370 -20.34 -19.72 0.60
CA GLU A 370 -19.73 -18.40 0.71
C GLU A 370 -19.36 -18.05 2.17
N ALA A 371 -20.19 -18.42 3.13
CA ALA A 371 -19.96 -18.21 4.56
C ALA A 371 -18.68 -18.92 5.05
N GLU A 372 -18.55 -20.21 4.76
CA GLU A 372 -17.36 -21.01 5.10
C GLU A 372 -16.11 -20.50 4.39
N LEU A 373 -16.26 -19.99 3.16
CA LEU A 373 -15.14 -19.46 2.37
C LEU A 373 -14.64 -18.13 2.95
N VAL A 374 -15.52 -17.17 3.26
CA VAL A 374 -15.13 -15.90 3.87
C VAL A 374 -14.52 -16.15 5.25
N ARG A 375 -15.10 -17.06 6.05
CA ARG A 375 -14.53 -17.46 7.33
C ARG A 375 -13.12 -18.02 7.20
N CYS A 376 -12.90 -18.90 6.23
CA CYS A 376 -11.57 -19.45 5.92
C CYS A 376 -10.58 -18.33 5.59
N ILE A 377 -10.98 -17.32 4.82
CA ILE A 377 -10.11 -16.18 4.49
C ILE A 377 -9.76 -15.38 5.74
N ASP A 378 -10.75 -14.97 6.54
CA ASP A 378 -10.54 -14.11 7.72
C ASP A 378 -9.67 -14.81 8.78
N GLU A 379 -9.95 -16.09 9.07
CA GLU A 379 -9.14 -16.88 10.01
C GLU A 379 -7.69 -17.05 9.51
N SER A 380 -7.51 -17.29 8.21
CA SER A 380 -6.18 -17.41 7.61
C SER A 380 -5.41 -16.10 7.64
N LEU A 381 -6.06 -14.98 7.39
CA LEU A 381 -5.47 -13.64 7.54
C LEU A 381 -5.04 -13.38 8.98
N ALA A 382 -5.89 -13.67 9.96
CA ALA A 382 -5.57 -13.49 11.38
C ALA A 382 -4.35 -14.34 11.80
N PHE A 383 -4.24 -15.60 11.33
CA PHE A 383 -3.06 -16.42 11.58
C PHE A 383 -1.81 -15.94 10.84
N LYS A 384 -1.96 -15.43 9.63
CA LYS A 384 -0.84 -14.83 8.88
C LYS A 384 -0.31 -13.58 9.60
N TYR A 385 -1.21 -12.75 10.15
CA TYR A 385 -0.83 -11.59 10.95
C TYR A 385 -0.07 -12.00 12.22
N ARG A 386 -0.54 -13.04 12.92
CA ARG A 386 0.19 -13.58 14.07
C ARG A 386 1.59 -14.07 13.69
N MET A 387 1.70 -14.83 12.60
CA MET A 387 3.00 -15.32 12.13
C MET A 387 3.94 -14.16 11.80
N THR A 388 3.42 -13.12 11.14
CA THR A 388 4.20 -11.93 10.81
C THR A 388 4.59 -11.14 12.06
N LEU A 389 3.71 -11.06 13.07
CA LEU A 389 4.05 -10.46 14.37
C LEU A 389 5.21 -11.19 15.04
N ASP A 390 5.17 -12.52 15.09
CA ASP A 390 6.26 -13.35 15.64
C ASP A 390 7.57 -13.11 14.87
N GLU A 391 7.51 -13.04 13.53
CA GLU A 391 8.66 -12.77 12.67
C GLU A 391 9.27 -11.38 12.94
N ILE A 392 8.43 -10.34 13.07
CA ILE A 392 8.88 -8.97 13.37
C ILE A 392 9.52 -8.92 14.77
N LYS A 393 8.90 -9.55 15.79
CA LYS A 393 9.48 -9.65 17.13
C LYS A 393 10.85 -10.32 17.11
N MET A 394 11.00 -11.42 16.36
CA MET A 394 12.30 -12.10 16.22
C MET A 394 13.37 -11.21 15.56
N CYS A 395 12.98 -10.41 14.56
CA CYS A 395 13.92 -9.54 13.85
C CYS A 395 14.31 -8.30 14.63
N THR A 396 13.39 -7.73 15.41
CA THR A 396 13.59 -6.46 16.13
C THR A 396 14.00 -6.64 17.60
N GLY A 397 13.71 -7.81 18.17
CA GLY A 397 13.89 -8.05 19.62
C GLY A 397 12.96 -7.22 20.50
N ARG A 398 11.86 -6.69 19.94
CA ARG A 398 10.93 -5.80 20.64
C ARG A 398 9.62 -6.51 20.95
N GLU A 399 8.93 -6.06 22.00
CA GLU A 399 7.56 -6.39 22.30
C GLU A 399 6.64 -5.22 21.93
N TYR A 400 5.41 -5.53 21.55
CA TYR A 400 4.46 -4.56 21.05
C TYR A 400 3.16 -4.64 21.85
N PRO A 401 2.72 -3.54 22.50
CA PRO A 401 1.57 -3.56 23.42
C PRO A 401 0.23 -3.61 22.69
N ALA A 402 0.16 -3.16 21.44
CA ALA A 402 -1.06 -3.12 20.62
C ALA A 402 -0.76 -3.21 19.13
N ILE A 403 -1.78 -3.63 18.38
CA ILE A 403 -1.80 -3.61 16.92
C ILE A 403 -2.74 -2.49 16.47
N HIS A 404 -2.22 -1.50 15.76
CA HIS A 404 -3.02 -0.46 15.15
C HIS A 404 -3.44 -0.89 13.75
N MET A 405 -4.71 -1.26 13.57
CA MET A 405 -5.26 -1.57 12.25
C MET A 405 -5.91 -0.31 11.67
N VAL A 406 -5.52 0.08 10.46
CA VAL A 406 -6.04 1.25 9.75
C VAL A 406 -6.55 0.87 8.36
N GLY A 407 -7.33 1.75 7.73
CA GLY A 407 -7.88 1.52 6.40
C GLY A 407 -9.19 0.73 6.40
N GLY A 408 -9.61 0.30 5.20
CA GLY A 408 -10.94 -0.31 4.98
C GLY A 408 -11.22 -1.58 5.79
N GLY A 409 -10.18 -2.35 6.11
CA GLY A 409 -10.31 -3.58 6.91
C GLY A 409 -10.81 -3.36 8.33
N THR A 410 -10.65 -2.17 8.88
CA THR A 410 -11.18 -1.80 10.20
C THR A 410 -12.71 -1.83 10.28
N GLN A 411 -13.39 -1.85 9.13
CA GLN A 411 -14.84 -1.97 9.06
C GLN A 411 -15.32 -3.41 9.31
N SER A 412 -14.45 -4.41 9.17
CA SER A 412 -14.74 -5.80 9.54
C SER A 412 -14.45 -6.01 11.02
N ARG A 413 -15.51 -6.00 11.83
CA ARG A 413 -15.42 -6.29 13.27
C ARG A 413 -14.92 -7.72 13.51
N LEU A 414 -15.34 -8.66 12.66
CA LEU A 414 -14.94 -10.05 12.73
C LEU A 414 -13.42 -10.20 12.53
N LEU A 415 -12.87 -9.62 11.47
CA LEU A 415 -11.42 -9.68 11.20
C LEU A 415 -10.61 -8.99 12.31
N CYS A 416 -11.07 -7.84 12.82
CA CYS A 416 -10.41 -7.14 13.93
C CYS A 416 -10.37 -8.01 15.19
N GLN A 417 -11.49 -8.64 15.57
CA GLN A 417 -11.57 -9.52 16.73
C GLN A 417 -10.73 -10.79 16.54
N MET A 418 -10.81 -11.42 15.36
CA MET A 418 -9.98 -12.59 15.04
C MET A 418 -8.48 -12.26 15.10
N THR A 419 -8.08 -11.06 14.63
CA THR A 419 -6.70 -10.60 14.72
C THR A 419 -6.25 -10.44 16.18
N ALA A 420 -7.07 -9.81 17.02
CA ALA A 420 -6.77 -9.68 18.45
C ALA A 420 -6.61 -11.05 19.11
N ASN A 421 -7.55 -11.96 18.85
CA ASN A 421 -7.55 -13.31 19.40
C ASN A 421 -6.31 -14.12 18.94
N ALA A 422 -6.02 -14.08 17.63
CA ALA A 422 -4.88 -14.79 17.07
C ALA A 422 -3.55 -14.25 17.59
N CYS A 423 -3.38 -12.94 17.64
CA CYS A 423 -2.12 -12.29 18.01
C CYS A 423 -1.92 -12.15 19.53
N HIS A 424 -2.91 -12.46 20.36
CA HIS A 424 -2.90 -12.22 21.81
C HIS A 424 -2.57 -10.76 22.15
N CYS A 425 -3.04 -9.84 21.36
CA CYS A 425 -2.68 -8.44 21.43
C CYS A 425 -3.92 -7.58 21.12
N PRO A 426 -4.21 -6.53 21.89
CA PRO A 426 -5.29 -5.63 21.58
C PRO A 426 -5.17 -5.05 20.17
N VAL A 427 -6.28 -5.00 19.44
CA VAL A 427 -6.36 -4.34 18.13
C VAL A 427 -7.08 -3.02 18.28
N ILE A 428 -6.39 -1.93 17.99
CA ILE A 428 -6.92 -0.56 17.92
C ILE A 428 -7.27 -0.29 16.45
N ALA A 429 -8.55 -0.41 16.12
CA ALA A 429 -9.05 -0.31 14.76
C ALA A 429 -9.51 1.11 14.43
N GLY A 430 -8.87 1.74 13.46
CA GLY A 430 -9.13 3.11 12.98
C GLY A 430 -7.89 4.00 12.98
N PRO A 431 -7.98 5.10 12.25
CA PRO A 431 -9.11 5.55 11.45
C PRO A 431 -9.34 4.73 10.17
N VAL A 432 -10.58 4.66 9.71
CA VAL A 432 -10.94 4.05 8.42
C VAL A 432 -10.26 4.79 7.26
N GLU A 433 -10.27 6.12 7.33
CA GLU A 433 -9.72 7.02 6.30
C GLU A 433 -8.30 7.48 6.68
N ALA A 434 -7.45 6.55 7.13
CA ALA A 434 -6.11 6.86 7.61
C ALA A 434 -5.24 7.50 6.52
N THR A 435 -5.25 6.97 5.29
CA THR A 435 -4.46 7.51 4.17
C THR A 435 -4.81 8.98 3.93
N VAL A 436 -6.09 9.29 3.82
CA VAL A 436 -6.57 10.66 3.60
C VAL A 436 -6.20 11.60 4.74
N LEU A 437 -6.37 11.16 5.99
CA LEU A 437 -6.01 11.96 7.17
C LEU A 437 -4.51 12.20 7.24
N GLY A 438 -3.70 11.18 6.96
CA GLY A 438 -2.26 11.29 6.92
C GLY A 438 -1.78 12.22 5.80
N ASN A 439 -2.31 12.04 4.58
CA ASN A 439 -2.04 12.93 3.46
C ASN A 439 -2.35 14.40 3.83
N ALA A 440 -3.56 14.67 4.33
CA ALA A 440 -3.95 16.03 4.75
C ALA A 440 -3.04 16.58 5.86
N ALA A 441 -2.72 15.77 6.87
CA ALA A 441 -1.86 16.20 7.97
C ALA A 441 -0.40 16.44 7.53
N LEU A 442 0.12 15.67 6.57
CA LEU A 442 1.45 15.92 5.98
C LEU A 442 1.49 17.21 5.15
N GLN A 443 0.39 17.59 4.50
CA GLN A 443 0.27 18.91 3.87
C GLN A 443 0.29 20.05 4.91
N LEU A 444 -0.39 19.86 6.05
CA LEU A 444 -0.35 20.82 7.16
C LEU A 444 1.04 20.89 7.82
N LEU A 445 1.77 19.77 7.88
CA LEU A 445 3.17 19.75 8.32
C LEU A 445 4.05 20.58 7.37
N ALA A 446 3.88 20.41 6.05
CA ALA A 446 4.59 21.19 5.03
C ALA A 446 4.25 22.69 5.09
N ALA A 447 3.02 23.02 5.45
CA ALA A 447 2.56 24.41 5.63
C ALA A 447 3.07 25.05 6.94
N GLY A 448 3.68 24.28 7.85
CA GLY A 448 4.15 24.76 9.17
C GLY A 448 3.05 24.86 10.23
N GLU A 449 1.85 24.39 9.96
CA GLU A 449 0.74 24.33 10.92
C GLU A 449 0.98 23.22 11.98
N LEU A 450 1.69 22.15 11.59
CA LEU A 450 2.17 21.07 12.46
C LEU A 450 3.70 21.00 12.39
N ARG A 451 4.34 20.54 13.49
CA ARG A 451 5.81 20.60 13.64
C ARG A 451 6.50 19.26 13.43
N ASN A 452 5.82 18.14 13.73
CA ASN A 452 6.38 16.80 13.71
C ASN A 452 5.27 15.74 13.64
N LEU A 453 5.67 14.46 13.48
CA LEU A 453 4.73 13.33 13.43
C LEU A 453 3.90 13.16 14.71
N ASP A 454 4.43 13.51 15.88
CA ASP A 454 3.66 13.41 17.13
C ASP A 454 2.45 14.35 17.09
N GLN A 455 2.63 15.57 16.59
CA GLN A 455 1.50 16.50 16.40
C GLN A 455 0.55 16.02 15.30
N VAL A 456 1.05 15.42 14.23
CA VAL A 456 0.22 14.78 13.19
C VAL A 456 -0.68 13.73 13.83
N ARG A 457 -0.10 12.80 14.62
CA ARG A 457 -0.83 11.72 15.30
C ARG A 457 -1.85 12.26 16.31
N ASN A 458 -1.49 13.28 17.08
CA ASN A 458 -2.41 13.93 18.03
C ASN A 458 -3.63 14.57 17.33
N VAL A 459 -3.39 15.26 16.21
CA VAL A 459 -4.48 15.84 15.41
C VAL A 459 -5.37 14.75 14.81
N VAL A 460 -4.79 13.66 14.31
CA VAL A 460 -5.55 12.53 13.78
C VAL A 460 -6.37 11.85 14.88
N GLU A 461 -5.79 11.59 16.04
CA GLU A 461 -6.50 11.04 17.20
C GLU A 461 -7.71 11.91 17.60
N ALA A 462 -7.53 13.22 17.58
CA ALA A 462 -8.63 14.17 17.86
C ALA A 462 -9.70 14.19 16.76
N SER A 463 -9.34 13.79 15.52
CA SER A 463 -10.20 13.91 14.34
C SER A 463 -11.01 12.65 14.05
N ALA A 464 -10.56 11.48 14.49
CA ALA A 464 -11.16 10.18 14.13
C ALA A 464 -11.46 9.34 15.36
N LYS A 465 -12.46 8.46 15.23
CA LYS A 465 -12.79 7.47 16.23
C LYS A 465 -12.04 6.18 15.98
N VAL A 466 -11.62 5.51 17.05
CA VAL A 466 -11.07 4.18 17.03
C VAL A 466 -11.95 3.23 17.85
N SER A 467 -11.92 1.94 17.50
CA SER A 467 -12.54 0.86 18.28
C SER A 467 -11.43 -0.05 18.80
N ILE A 468 -11.60 -0.58 20.02
CA ILE A 468 -10.62 -1.48 20.62
C ILE A 468 -11.23 -2.87 20.70
N TYR A 469 -10.47 -3.87 20.27
CA TYR A 469 -10.82 -5.29 20.33
C TYR A 469 -9.80 -5.98 21.23
N GLU A 470 -10.24 -6.42 22.40
CA GLU A 470 -9.40 -7.18 23.33
C GLU A 470 -9.36 -8.67 22.92
N PRO A 471 -8.24 -9.36 23.18
CA PRO A 471 -8.15 -10.79 22.93
C PRO A 471 -9.15 -11.60 23.74
N GLU A 472 -9.88 -12.51 23.09
CA GLU A 472 -10.85 -13.43 23.68
C GLU A 472 -10.55 -14.86 23.19
N ASP A 473 -10.86 -15.88 24.00
CA ASP A 473 -10.79 -17.32 23.64
C ASP A 473 -9.45 -17.76 23.02
N THR A 474 -8.34 -17.19 23.47
CA THR A 474 -7.00 -17.35 22.86
C THR A 474 -6.50 -18.80 22.84
N ASN A 475 -6.92 -19.65 23.79
CA ASN A 475 -6.49 -21.05 23.84
C ASN A 475 -6.83 -21.85 22.58
N GLN A 476 -8.02 -21.65 22.01
CA GLN A 476 -8.42 -22.32 20.78
C GLN A 476 -7.59 -21.84 19.60
N TRP A 477 -7.30 -20.52 19.53
CA TRP A 477 -6.44 -19.93 18.51
C TRP A 477 -5.01 -20.49 18.58
N ASP A 478 -4.45 -20.72 19.78
CA ASP A 478 -3.13 -21.32 19.97
C ASP A 478 -3.02 -22.74 19.41
N GLN A 479 -4.02 -23.55 19.72
CA GLN A 479 -4.05 -24.93 19.23
C GLN A 479 -4.06 -24.98 17.69
N VAL A 480 -4.89 -24.13 17.06
CA VAL A 480 -5.00 -24.08 15.61
C VAL A 480 -3.77 -23.42 14.98
N TYR A 481 -3.20 -22.39 15.63
CA TYR A 481 -1.95 -21.77 15.14
C TYR A 481 -0.79 -22.74 15.04
N GLY A 482 -0.69 -23.68 15.98
CA GLY A 482 0.30 -24.76 15.91
C GLY A 482 0.13 -25.62 14.66
N GLN A 483 -1.12 -25.85 14.22
CA GLN A 483 -1.42 -26.56 12.96
C GLN A 483 -1.12 -25.67 11.74
N TYR A 484 -1.53 -24.40 11.77
CA TYR A 484 -1.26 -23.43 10.71
C TYR A 484 0.23 -23.31 10.41
N LYS A 485 1.07 -23.19 11.44
CA LYS A 485 2.53 -23.16 11.27
C LYS A 485 3.08 -24.44 10.61
N LYS A 486 2.59 -25.61 10.99
CA LYS A 486 3.04 -26.88 10.37
C LYS A 486 2.63 -26.98 8.90
N MET A 487 1.52 -26.37 8.51
CA MET A 487 1.02 -26.39 7.13
C MET A 487 1.72 -25.37 6.23
N PHE A 488 2.03 -24.19 6.77
CA PHE A 488 2.40 -23.01 5.97
C PHE A 488 3.68 -22.30 6.40
N ALA A 489 4.24 -22.60 7.59
CA ALA A 489 5.59 -22.17 7.90
C ALA A 489 6.53 -23.10 7.11
N ALA A 490 6.84 -22.71 5.88
CA ALA A 490 7.79 -23.42 5.08
C ALA A 490 9.15 -23.46 5.78
N ASP A 491 9.84 -24.59 5.72
CA ASP A 491 11.28 -24.67 5.89
C ASP A 491 11.93 -23.72 4.87
N GLY A 492 12.13 -22.45 5.31
CA GLY A 492 12.74 -21.36 4.53
C GLY A 492 11.98 -20.98 3.27
N GLY A 493 10.92 -20.23 3.42
CA GLY A 493 10.30 -19.34 2.44
C GLY A 493 10.70 -19.50 0.97
N SER A 494 10.18 -20.47 0.26
CA SER A 494 10.18 -20.45 -1.19
C SER A 494 8.80 -20.76 -1.71
N TYR A 495 7.92 -19.77 -1.64
CA TYR A 495 6.93 -19.57 -2.68
C TYR A 495 7.41 -18.35 -3.49
N LEU A 496 8.48 -18.55 -4.26
CA LEU A 496 8.90 -17.72 -5.38
C LEU A 496 8.94 -18.61 -6.60
#